data_365bc0599b7d6cb7c092f51940f47632
#
_entry.id   365bc0599b7d6cb7c092f51940f47632
#
_cell.length_a   1.000
_cell.length_b   1.000
_cell.length_c   1.000
_cell.angle_alpha   90.00
_cell.angle_beta   90.00
_cell.angle_gamma   90.00
#
_symmetry.space_group_name_H-M   'P 1'
#
loop_
_entity.id
_entity.type
_entity.pdbx_description
1 polymer ?
#
loop_
_entity_poly.entity_id
_entity_poly.type
_entity_poly.pdbx_seq_one_letter_code
_entity_poly.pdbx_strand_id
1 'polypeptide(L)'
;MQVSVRYTTMMRISPTIISRLSLALIASLLFCGMEAFAQVLRKSTFMDYIRTYQAEARRQMDRHAIPASITLAQGLIETGAGTSTLARDHNNHFGIKCHSTWTGKRTYRQDDNPNDCFRSYPSAKDSYDDHSMFLKARRYQRLFALRYDDYRGWAKGLQLCGYATNKGYANMLIKVIEDYELYTFDRGEYPTWYGGRAASVRRSVESERTYDRPMRPSYISYGLLYVLADQNDTYDRIAADMGISAKKLAKYNDTPLDYPLNEGDVVYLEPKNKEASARYSTYTVRVGDSMHEISQRYGIRLDQLYKLNNKDADYAPEEGDVLRLR
;
A
#
# COMPACT_ATOMS: atom_id res chain seq x y z
N MET A 1 -66.30 51.03 43.30
CA MET A 1 -65.75 50.24 42.16
C MET A 1 -64.22 50.32 42.28
N GLN A 2 -63.59 49.32 42.92
CA GLN A 2 -62.16 49.26 43.09
C GLN A 2 -61.55 48.35 42.05
N VAL A 3 -60.62 48.89 41.24
CA VAL A 3 -59.86 48.13 40.22
C VAL A 3 -58.56 47.72 40.88
N SER A 4 -58.36 46.38 41.02
CA SER A 4 -57.13 45.78 41.57
C SER A 4 -56.09 45.61 40.45
N VAL A 5 -55.00 46.31 40.56
CA VAL A 5 -53.86 46.17 39.67
C VAL A 5 -52.88 45.07 40.23
N ARG A 6 -52.73 43.97 39.52
CA ARG A 6 -51.77 42.94 39.86
C ARG A 6 -50.38 43.34 39.33
N TYR A 7 -49.38 43.45 40.22
CA TYR A 7 -47.98 43.64 39.89
C TYR A 7 -47.37 42.28 39.50
N THR A 8 -46.85 42.20 38.29
CA THR A 8 -46.06 41.07 37.84
C THR A 8 -44.62 41.23 38.32
N THR A 9 -44.15 40.29 39.14
CA THR A 9 -42.77 40.28 39.66
C THR A 9 -41.79 39.91 38.55
N MET A 10 -40.99 40.88 38.07
CA MET A 10 -39.88 40.63 37.19
C MET A 10 -38.72 40.02 38.00
N MET A 11 -38.39 38.77 37.72
CA MET A 11 -37.14 38.16 38.21
C MET A 11 -35.94 38.87 37.59
N ARG A 12 -35.16 39.58 38.41
CA ARG A 12 -33.88 40.12 38.01
C ARG A 12 -32.82 39.01 37.99
N ILE A 13 -32.42 38.61 36.77
CA ILE A 13 -31.30 37.71 36.60
C ILE A 13 -30.00 38.46 36.89
N SER A 14 -29.20 37.98 37.85
CA SER A 14 -27.95 38.59 38.27
C SER A 14 -26.91 38.59 37.10
N PRO A 15 -26.21 39.73 36.85
CA PRO A 15 -25.22 39.84 35.78
C PRO A 15 -24.05 38.86 35.93
N THR A 16 -23.79 38.32 37.12
CA THR A 16 -22.77 37.30 37.39
C THR A 16 -23.07 35.92 36.80
N ILE A 17 -24.36 35.57 36.56
CA ILE A 17 -24.77 34.31 35.96
C ILE A 17 -24.53 34.33 34.43
N ILE A 18 -24.79 35.48 33.80
CA ILE A 18 -24.58 35.66 32.37
C ILE A 18 -23.09 35.59 32.00
N SER A 19 -22.22 36.17 32.81
CA SER A 19 -20.76 36.15 32.59
C SER A 19 -20.14 34.74 32.69
N ARG A 20 -20.65 33.91 33.62
CA ARG A 20 -20.15 32.54 33.81
C ARG A 20 -20.64 31.59 32.71
N LEU A 21 -21.87 31.76 32.21
CA LEU A 21 -22.39 30.98 31.06
C LEU A 21 -21.67 31.36 29.76
N SER A 22 -21.38 32.64 29.55
CA SER A 22 -20.66 33.08 28.35
C SER A 22 -19.19 32.61 28.34
N LEU A 23 -18.51 32.60 29.49
CA LEU A 23 -17.13 32.04 29.59
C LEU A 23 -17.09 30.53 29.40
N ALA A 24 -18.08 29.78 29.89
CA ALA A 24 -18.16 28.33 29.68
C ALA A 24 -18.45 27.97 28.23
N LEU A 25 -19.27 28.74 27.49
CA LEU A 25 -19.54 28.55 26.09
C LEU A 25 -18.31 28.89 25.21
N ILE A 26 -17.56 29.94 25.56
CA ILE A 26 -16.34 30.30 24.83
C ILE A 26 -15.22 29.28 25.11
N ALA A 27 -15.11 28.76 26.34
CA ALA A 27 -14.16 27.69 26.63
C ALA A 27 -14.48 26.37 25.93
N SER A 28 -15.77 26.00 25.77
CA SER A 28 -16.15 24.81 25.04
C SER A 28 -15.96 24.95 23.52
N LEU A 29 -16.11 26.14 22.95
CA LEU A 29 -15.83 26.43 21.54
C LEU A 29 -14.32 26.47 21.23
N LEU A 30 -13.48 26.85 22.20
CA LEU A 30 -12.03 26.82 22.07
C LEU A 30 -11.46 25.39 22.22
N PHE A 31 -12.14 24.49 22.93
CA PHE A 31 -11.68 23.11 23.10
C PHE A 31 -12.08 22.17 21.93
N CYS A 32 -13.07 22.57 21.12
CA CYS A 32 -13.52 21.80 19.95
C CYS A 32 -12.70 22.10 18.67
N GLY A 33 -11.68 22.94 18.73
CA GLY A 33 -10.91 23.43 17.56
C GLY A 33 -9.41 23.08 17.57
N MET A 34 -8.90 22.30 18.52
CA MET A 34 -7.47 21.95 18.59
C MET A 34 -7.23 20.44 18.51
N GLU A 35 -7.87 19.78 17.56
CA GLU A 35 -7.21 18.66 16.90
C GLU A 35 -6.17 19.28 15.93
N ALA A 36 -5.08 19.77 16.46
CA ALA A 36 -3.89 20.06 15.68
C ALA A 36 -3.38 18.69 15.20
N PHE A 37 -3.85 18.24 14.07
CA PHE A 37 -3.16 17.21 13.29
C PHE A 37 -1.73 17.73 13.14
N ALA A 38 -0.79 17.12 13.87
CA ALA A 38 0.62 17.38 13.67
C ALA A 38 0.92 17.00 12.23
N GLN A 39 0.84 17.99 11.34
CA GLN A 39 1.06 17.77 9.91
C GLN A 39 2.52 17.34 9.75
N VAL A 40 2.73 16.09 9.38
CA VAL A 40 4.08 15.58 9.13
C VAL A 40 4.73 16.46 8.07
N LEU A 41 5.78 17.19 8.45
CA LEU A 41 6.51 18.07 7.53
C LEU A 41 7.34 17.19 6.58
N ARG A 42 6.79 16.86 5.43
CA ARG A 42 7.45 16.05 4.41
C ARG A 42 8.46 16.88 3.62
N LYS A 43 9.66 16.35 3.45
CA LYS A 43 10.72 16.99 2.64
C LYS A 43 10.37 16.87 1.16
N SER A 44 10.44 17.98 0.41
CA SER A 44 10.15 18.00 -1.04
C SER A 44 11.07 17.05 -1.82
N THR A 45 12.35 16.99 -1.48
CA THR A 45 13.32 16.07 -2.10
C THR A 45 12.93 14.61 -1.97
N PHE A 46 12.37 14.21 -0.83
CA PHE A 46 11.86 12.85 -0.61
C PHE A 46 10.62 12.59 -1.48
N MET A 47 9.69 13.56 -1.51
CA MET A 47 8.49 13.44 -2.36
C MET A 47 8.84 13.34 -3.84
N ASP A 48 9.85 14.09 -4.30
CA ASP A 48 10.29 14.05 -5.70
C ASP A 48 10.97 12.72 -6.05
N TYR A 49 11.79 12.18 -5.14
CA TYR A 49 12.35 10.83 -5.28
C TYR A 49 11.24 9.77 -5.39
N ILE A 50 10.26 9.81 -4.49
CA ILE A 50 9.13 8.90 -4.50
C ILE A 50 8.35 8.99 -5.82
N ARG A 51 8.04 10.20 -6.29
CA ARG A 51 7.35 10.42 -7.58
C ARG A 51 8.13 9.81 -8.74
N THR A 52 9.44 9.97 -8.74
CA THR A 52 10.32 9.47 -9.80
C THR A 52 10.38 7.95 -9.83
N TYR A 53 10.50 7.31 -8.67
CA TYR A 53 10.85 5.89 -8.59
C TYR A 53 9.71 4.96 -8.14
N GLN A 54 8.52 5.48 -7.78
CA GLN A 54 7.40 4.63 -7.33
C GLN A 54 6.97 3.60 -8.38
N ALA A 55 6.97 3.96 -9.66
CA ALA A 55 6.60 3.03 -10.72
C ALA A 55 7.60 1.87 -10.82
N GLU A 56 8.89 2.17 -10.65
CA GLU A 56 9.94 1.16 -10.64
C GLU A 56 9.86 0.26 -9.40
N ALA A 57 9.64 0.84 -8.21
CA ALA A 57 9.48 0.06 -6.98
C ALA A 57 8.26 -0.88 -7.04
N ARG A 58 7.14 -0.41 -7.59
CA ARG A 58 5.95 -1.24 -7.83
C ARG A 58 6.24 -2.36 -8.84
N ARG A 59 6.96 -2.06 -9.91
CA ARG A 59 7.41 -3.07 -10.87
C ARG A 59 8.27 -4.15 -10.21
N GLN A 60 9.16 -3.77 -9.27
CA GLN A 60 9.95 -4.73 -8.50
C GLN A 60 9.07 -5.57 -7.57
N MET A 61 8.06 -4.96 -6.94
CA MET A 61 7.08 -5.70 -6.14
C MET A 61 6.34 -6.74 -6.97
N ASP A 62 5.84 -6.38 -8.16
CA ASP A 62 5.12 -7.29 -9.04
C ASP A 62 6.00 -8.46 -9.52
N ARG A 63 7.28 -8.20 -9.80
CA ARG A 63 8.21 -9.21 -10.33
C ARG A 63 8.86 -10.08 -9.24
N HIS A 64 9.09 -9.51 -8.06
CA HIS A 64 9.99 -10.10 -7.06
C HIS A 64 9.37 -10.28 -5.68
N ALA A 65 8.12 -9.88 -5.44
CA ALA A 65 7.41 -9.95 -4.16
C ALA A 65 8.08 -9.15 -3.02
N ILE A 66 8.79 -8.10 -3.35
CA ILE A 66 9.37 -7.19 -2.37
C ILE A 66 8.44 -5.99 -2.27
N PRO A 67 7.89 -5.62 -1.09
CA PRO A 67 6.99 -4.47 -0.98
C PRO A 67 7.59 -3.21 -1.61
N ALA A 68 6.78 -2.50 -2.39
CA ALA A 68 7.21 -1.24 -3.02
C ALA A 68 7.60 -0.20 -1.96
N SER A 69 6.90 -0.19 -0.84
CA SER A 69 7.20 0.66 0.32
C SER A 69 8.59 0.41 0.89
N ILE A 70 9.01 -0.84 1.01
CA ILE A 70 10.34 -1.25 1.48
C ILE A 70 11.40 -0.78 0.47
N THR A 71 11.22 -1.07 -0.81
CA THR A 71 12.16 -0.69 -1.86
C THR A 71 12.34 0.83 -1.92
N LEU A 72 11.26 1.62 -1.86
CA LEU A 72 11.33 3.08 -1.83
C LEU A 72 12.01 3.61 -0.58
N ALA A 73 11.66 3.08 0.60
CA ALA A 73 12.24 3.53 1.86
C ALA A 73 13.75 3.25 1.92
N GLN A 74 14.18 2.09 1.44
CA GLN A 74 15.61 1.77 1.31
C GLN A 74 16.31 2.75 0.38
N GLY A 75 15.80 2.95 -0.83
CA GLY A 75 16.37 3.91 -1.77
C GLY A 75 16.44 5.34 -1.23
N LEU A 76 15.43 5.79 -0.49
CA LEU A 76 15.43 7.10 0.18
C LEU A 76 16.53 7.23 1.24
N ILE A 77 16.69 6.21 2.08
CA ILE A 77 17.63 6.23 3.20
C ILE A 77 19.07 6.08 2.68
N GLU A 78 19.32 5.11 1.82
CA GLU A 78 20.65 4.77 1.33
C GLU A 78 21.26 5.89 0.45
N THR A 79 20.42 6.70 -0.18
CA THR A 79 20.88 7.74 -1.11
C THR A 79 20.64 9.17 -0.64
N GLY A 80 20.01 9.38 0.51
CA GLY A 80 19.53 10.70 0.90
C GLY A 80 18.56 11.27 -0.14
N ALA A 81 17.60 10.46 -0.57
CA ALA A 81 16.64 10.80 -1.64
C ALA A 81 17.30 11.04 -3.01
N GLY A 82 18.26 10.22 -3.38
CA GLY A 82 18.93 10.28 -4.68
C GLY A 82 19.99 11.37 -4.80
N THR A 83 20.31 12.08 -3.71
CA THR A 83 21.28 13.19 -3.74
C THR A 83 22.74 12.74 -3.59
N SER A 84 22.96 11.51 -3.13
CA SER A 84 24.32 10.98 -2.97
C SER A 84 25.05 10.85 -4.31
N THR A 85 26.37 11.03 -4.31
CA THR A 85 27.23 10.82 -5.48
C THR A 85 27.04 9.41 -6.06
N LEU A 86 26.87 8.41 -5.18
CA LEU A 86 26.69 7.02 -5.60
C LEU A 86 25.40 6.82 -6.42
N ALA A 87 24.32 7.50 -6.04
CA ALA A 87 23.07 7.46 -6.79
C ALA A 87 23.13 8.29 -8.08
N ARG A 88 23.68 9.52 -8.03
CA ARG A 88 23.68 10.44 -9.17
C ARG A 88 24.64 10.03 -10.28
N ASP A 89 25.87 9.66 -9.90
CA ASP A 89 26.97 9.48 -10.86
C ASP A 89 27.13 8.01 -11.25
N HIS A 90 26.62 7.09 -10.41
CA HIS A 90 26.77 5.64 -10.56
C HIS A 90 25.46 4.87 -10.59
N ASN A 91 24.29 5.55 -10.52
CA ASN A 91 22.96 4.95 -10.48
C ASN A 91 22.78 3.86 -9.40
N ASN A 92 23.60 3.86 -8.34
CA ASN A 92 23.53 2.87 -7.28
C ASN A 92 22.64 3.41 -6.14
N HIS A 93 21.39 3.04 -6.20
CA HIS A 93 20.34 3.55 -5.30
C HIS A 93 20.24 2.80 -3.96
N PHE A 94 21.02 1.74 -3.76
CA PHE A 94 20.91 0.89 -2.57
C PHE A 94 22.26 0.63 -1.90
N GLY A 95 23.31 1.34 -2.31
CA GLY A 95 24.63 1.17 -1.72
C GLY A 95 25.22 -0.24 -1.87
N ILE A 96 24.88 -0.95 -2.95
CA ILE A 96 25.32 -2.34 -3.11
C ILE A 96 26.81 -2.36 -3.41
N LYS A 97 27.58 -3.02 -2.52
CA LYS A 97 29.02 -3.24 -2.68
C LYS A 97 29.30 -4.32 -3.73
N CYS A 98 30.51 -4.27 -4.33
CA CYS A 98 30.96 -5.36 -5.20
C CYS A 98 31.13 -6.63 -4.36
N HIS A 99 30.57 -7.72 -4.84
CA HIS A 99 30.89 -9.05 -4.35
C HIS A 99 31.74 -9.79 -5.40
N SER A 100 32.29 -10.93 -5.03
CA SER A 100 33.21 -11.71 -5.90
C SER A 100 32.64 -12.04 -7.28
N THR A 101 31.29 -12.13 -7.38
CA THR A 101 30.58 -12.45 -8.62
C THR A 101 30.24 -11.23 -9.48
N TRP A 102 30.54 -10.00 -9.03
CA TRP A 102 30.21 -8.80 -9.79
C TRP A 102 31.23 -8.54 -10.92
N THR A 103 30.73 -8.56 -12.16
CA THR A 103 31.54 -8.32 -13.38
C THR A 103 31.26 -6.98 -14.04
N GLY A 104 30.25 -6.22 -13.56
CA GLY A 104 29.89 -4.92 -14.09
C GLY A 104 30.86 -3.79 -13.71
N LYS A 105 30.51 -2.55 -14.10
CA LYS A 105 31.29 -1.35 -13.76
C LYS A 105 31.36 -1.16 -12.23
N ARG A 106 32.46 -0.56 -11.78
CA ARG A 106 32.80 -0.38 -10.38
C ARG A 106 33.15 1.07 -10.08
N THR A 107 32.89 1.50 -8.86
CA THR A 107 33.41 2.73 -8.28
C THR A 107 33.95 2.44 -6.89
N TYR A 108 34.86 3.28 -6.41
CA TYR A 108 35.52 3.10 -5.13
C TYR A 108 35.30 4.36 -4.29
N ARG A 109 34.97 4.19 -3.03
CA ARG A 109 34.80 5.29 -2.09
C ARG A 109 34.98 4.82 -0.66
N GLN A 110 35.22 5.77 0.24
CA GLN A 110 35.27 5.49 1.67
C GLN A 110 33.85 5.17 2.18
N ASP A 111 33.75 4.07 2.92
CA ASP A 111 32.58 3.63 3.66
C ASP A 111 33.04 2.96 4.95
N ASP A 112 32.80 1.66 5.17
CA ASP A 112 33.39 0.90 6.29
C ASP A 112 34.93 0.86 6.20
N ASN A 113 35.46 0.81 4.98
CA ASN A 113 36.90 0.87 4.69
C ASN A 113 37.22 2.04 3.74
N PRO A 114 38.47 2.52 3.73
CA PRO A 114 38.87 3.68 2.91
C PRO A 114 38.65 3.53 1.41
N ASN A 115 38.56 2.30 0.90
CA ASN A 115 38.48 2.01 -0.53
C ASN A 115 37.47 0.89 -0.83
N ASP A 116 36.28 1.00 -0.27
CA ASP A 116 35.19 0.04 -0.53
C ASP A 116 34.71 0.12 -1.98
N CYS A 117 34.56 -1.07 -2.58
CA CYS A 117 34.06 -1.21 -3.95
C CYS A 117 32.54 -1.22 -3.99
N PHE A 118 31.96 -0.34 -4.82
CA PHE A 118 30.52 -0.27 -5.08
C PHE A 118 30.21 -0.56 -6.54
N ARG A 119 29.06 -1.18 -6.78
CA ARG A 119 28.55 -1.42 -8.13
C ARG A 119 28.15 -0.09 -8.78
N SER A 120 28.40 0.03 -10.09
CA SER A 120 27.96 1.16 -10.91
C SER A 120 27.08 0.63 -12.03
N TYR A 121 25.89 1.23 -12.19
CA TYR A 121 24.88 0.74 -13.10
C TYR A 121 24.68 1.68 -14.30
N PRO A 122 24.21 1.15 -15.46
CA PRO A 122 23.85 1.97 -16.61
C PRO A 122 22.65 2.90 -16.32
N SER A 123 21.72 2.45 -15.48
CA SER A 123 20.53 3.21 -15.10
C SER A 123 20.08 2.90 -13.68
N ALA A 124 19.24 3.76 -13.11
CA ALA A 124 18.58 3.51 -11.84
C ALA A 124 17.74 2.20 -11.86
N LYS A 125 17.12 1.91 -13.00
CA LYS A 125 16.35 0.68 -13.20
C LYS A 125 17.23 -0.58 -12.97
N ASP A 126 18.45 -0.60 -13.49
CA ASP A 126 19.36 -1.74 -13.30
C ASP A 126 19.75 -1.89 -11.83
N SER A 127 19.87 -0.78 -11.09
CA SER A 127 20.11 -0.81 -9.65
C SER A 127 18.93 -1.41 -8.88
N TYR A 128 17.70 -1.07 -9.26
CA TYR A 128 16.48 -1.64 -8.66
C TYR A 128 16.32 -3.13 -8.97
N ASP A 129 16.63 -3.54 -10.21
CA ASP A 129 16.62 -4.94 -10.61
C ASP A 129 17.66 -5.75 -9.81
N ASP A 130 18.88 -5.24 -9.69
CA ASP A 130 19.96 -5.90 -8.94
C ASP A 130 19.68 -5.93 -7.42
N HIS A 131 19.12 -4.87 -6.85
CA HIS A 131 18.67 -4.86 -5.46
C HIS A 131 17.64 -5.96 -5.19
N SER A 132 16.69 -6.14 -6.07
CA SER A 132 15.71 -7.22 -5.93
C SER A 132 16.35 -8.59 -5.98
N MET A 133 17.34 -8.79 -6.86
CA MET A 133 18.12 -10.02 -6.91
C MET A 133 18.99 -10.22 -5.68
N PHE A 134 19.58 -9.16 -5.13
CA PHE A 134 20.32 -9.18 -3.88
C PHE A 134 19.45 -9.65 -2.70
N LEU A 135 18.22 -9.19 -2.60
CA LEU A 135 17.26 -9.62 -1.57
C LEU A 135 16.75 -11.05 -1.76
N LYS A 136 17.00 -11.69 -2.91
CA LYS A 136 16.73 -13.13 -3.09
C LYS A 136 17.83 -14.05 -2.52
N ALA A 137 18.91 -13.51 -1.99
CA ALA A 137 19.93 -14.31 -1.32
C ALA A 137 19.35 -15.10 -0.14
N ARG A 138 19.92 -16.30 0.13
CA ARG A 138 19.42 -17.27 1.12
C ARG A 138 19.09 -16.66 2.49
N ARG A 139 19.89 -15.69 2.94
CA ARG A 139 19.69 -15.04 4.26
C ARG A 139 18.37 -14.27 4.37
N TYR A 140 17.80 -13.82 3.23
CA TYR A 140 16.53 -13.05 3.19
C TYR A 140 15.31 -13.90 2.84
N GLN A 141 15.47 -15.19 2.54
CA GLN A 141 14.37 -16.04 2.05
C GLN A 141 13.15 -16.08 2.97
N ARG A 142 13.37 -16.03 4.29
CA ARG A 142 12.27 -15.99 5.27
C ARG A 142 11.37 -14.77 5.12
N LEU A 143 11.83 -13.66 4.53
CA LEU A 143 11.03 -12.45 4.32
C LEU A 143 9.90 -12.69 3.32
N PHE A 144 10.10 -13.58 2.38
CA PHE A 144 9.12 -13.92 1.34
C PHE A 144 7.96 -14.79 1.85
N ALA A 145 7.99 -15.22 3.11
CA ALA A 145 6.85 -15.83 3.81
C ALA A 145 5.93 -14.78 4.43
N LEU A 146 6.37 -13.52 4.54
CA LEU A 146 5.55 -12.41 5.02
C LEU A 146 4.56 -11.99 3.95
N ARG A 147 3.45 -11.39 4.40
CA ARG A 147 2.51 -10.75 3.48
C ARG A 147 3.20 -9.59 2.74
N TYR A 148 2.79 -9.34 1.52
CA TYR A 148 3.35 -8.24 0.69
C TYR A 148 3.10 -6.85 1.29
N ASP A 149 2.06 -6.68 2.12
CA ASP A 149 1.72 -5.43 2.79
C ASP A 149 2.23 -5.36 4.25
N ASP A 150 2.93 -6.39 4.72
CA ASP A 150 3.58 -6.39 6.05
C ASP A 150 4.96 -5.72 6.01
N TYR A 151 4.98 -4.43 5.66
CA TYR A 151 6.23 -3.65 5.64
C TYR A 151 6.94 -3.61 6.99
N ARG A 152 6.21 -3.72 8.12
CA ARG A 152 6.81 -3.75 9.47
C ARG A 152 7.57 -5.05 9.71
N GLY A 153 7.00 -6.17 9.31
CA GLY A 153 7.65 -7.47 9.34
C GLY A 153 8.88 -7.50 8.42
N TRP A 154 8.76 -6.95 7.21
CA TRP A 154 9.87 -6.82 6.28
C TRP A 154 11.01 -5.97 6.83
N ALA A 155 10.73 -4.78 7.37
CA ALA A 155 11.74 -3.89 7.94
C ALA A 155 12.52 -4.55 9.09
N LYS A 156 11.80 -5.18 10.03
CA LYS A 156 12.41 -5.93 11.14
C LYS A 156 13.20 -7.13 10.64
N GLY A 157 12.67 -7.83 9.66
CA GLY A 157 13.33 -8.98 9.07
C GLY A 157 14.61 -8.62 8.32
N LEU A 158 14.65 -7.51 7.58
CA LEU A 158 15.86 -6.99 6.93
C LEU A 158 16.95 -6.70 7.95
N GLN A 159 16.61 -6.05 9.07
CA GLN A 159 17.56 -5.80 10.16
C GLN A 159 18.09 -7.11 10.76
N LEU A 160 17.22 -8.07 11.07
CA LEU A 160 17.61 -9.38 11.61
C LEU A 160 18.45 -10.18 10.62
N CYS A 161 18.25 -10.01 9.32
CA CYS A 161 19.06 -10.63 8.27
C CYS A 161 20.39 -9.90 8.01
N GLY A 162 20.69 -8.83 8.76
CA GLY A 162 21.94 -8.09 8.64
C GLY A 162 22.06 -7.29 7.34
N TYR A 163 20.94 -6.69 6.89
CA TYR A 163 20.98 -5.78 5.74
C TYR A 163 21.82 -4.53 6.04
N ALA A 164 21.69 -3.98 7.24
CA ALA A 164 22.47 -2.86 7.74
C ALA A 164 23.02 -3.15 9.14
N THR A 165 24.16 -2.55 9.46
CA THR A 165 24.79 -2.64 10.79
C THR A 165 24.11 -1.79 11.85
N ASN A 166 23.36 -0.76 11.42
CA ASN A 166 22.62 0.14 12.29
C ASN A 166 21.47 -0.58 13.00
N LYS A 167 21.52 -0.66 14.34
CA LYS A 167 20.47 -1.27 15.17
C LYS A 167 19.11 -0.57 15.08
N GLY A 168 19.06 0.68 14.60
CA GLY A 168 17.83 1.45 14.39
C GLY A 168 17.25 1.30 12.97
N TYR A 169 17.84 0.49 12.09
CA TYR A 169 17.49 0.43 10.67
C TYR A 169 16.01 0.14 10.40
N ALA A 170 15.45 -0.87 11.10
CA ALA A 170 14.03 -1.21 10.97
C ALA A 170 13.12 -0.02 11.32
N ASN A 171 13.42 0.68 12.41
CA ASN A 171 12.64 1.84 12.84
C ASN A 171 12.76 3.02 11.86
N MET A 172 13.93 3.20 11.24
CA MET A 172 14.13 4.22 10.20
C MET A 172 13.29 3.91 8.97
N LEU A 173 13.28 2.66 8.50
CA LEU A 173 12.44 2.22 7.38
C LEU A 173 10.94 2.43 7.70
N ILE A 174 10.48 1.93 8.85
CA ILE A 174 9.08 2.05 9.28
C ILE A 174 8.67 3.52 9.34
N LYS A 175 9.50 4.37 9.96
CA LYS A 175 9.21 5.80 10.07
C LYS A 175 9.07 6.46 8.70
N VAL A 176 9.98 6.21 7.76
CA VAL A 176 9.91 6.76 6.41
C VAL A 176 8.67 6.26 5.68
N ILE A 177 8.37 4.97 5.79
CA ILE A 177 7.18 4.37 5.17
C ILE A 177 5.90 5.04 5.69
N GLU A 178 5.81 5.29 6.99
CA GLU A 178 4.64 5.90 7.61
C GLU A 178 4.55 7.41 7.36
N ASP A 179 5.65 8.17 7.53
CA ASP A 179 5.69 9.61 7.30
C ASP A 179 5.29 9.97 5.85
N TYR A 180 5.67 9.15 4.88
CA TYR A 180 5.38 9.36 3.46
C TYR A 180 4.27 8.47 2.93
N GLU A 181 3.57 7.70 3.76
CA GLU A 181 2.46 6.82 3.39
C GLU A 181 2.84 5.82 2.28
N LEU A 182 4.09 5.35 2.25
CA LEU A 182 4.58 4.49 1.16
C LEU A 182 3.88 3.14 1.11
N TYR A 183 3.33 2.66 2.25
CA TYR A 183 2.54 1.44 2.34
C TYR A 183 1.30 1.45 1.41
N THR A 184 0.86 2.64 0.97
CA THR A 184 -0.24 2.75 0.00
C THR A 184 0.13 2.15 -1.36
N PHE A 185 1.39 2.28 -1.77
CA PHE A 185 1.86 1.68 -3.02
C PHE A 185 1.81 0.15 -3.00
N ASP A 186 1.98 -0.49 -1.84
CA ASP A 186 1.87 -1.95 -1.69
C ASP A 186 0.44 -2.44 -1.95
N ARG A 187 -0.55 -1.57 -1.75
CA ARG A 187 -1.97 -1.82 -1.98
C ARG A 187 -2.45 -1.33 -3.36
N GLY A 188 -1.56 -0.79 -4.19
CA GLY A 188 -1.92 -0.20 -5.47
C GLY A 188 -2.46 1.22 -5.39
N GLU A 189 -2.46 1.83 -4.22
CA GLU A 189 -2.93 3.19 -3.94
C GLU A 189 -1.80 4.22 -4.09
N TYR A 190 -2.15 5.49 -3.90
CA TYR A 190 -1.18 6.59 -3.84
C TYR A 190 -1.30 7.32 -2.50
N PRO A 191 -0.18 7.82 -1.94
CA PRO A 191 -0.19 8.65 -0.73
C PRO A 191 -1.12 9.86 -0.86
N THR A 192 -1.73 10.28 0.24
CA THR A 192 -2.68 11.42 0.26
C THR A 192 -2.08 12.72 -0.27
N TRP A 193 -0.78 12.91 -0.13
CA TRP A 193 -0.03 14.08 -0.60
C TRP A 193 0.42 13.97 -2.07
N TYR A 194 0.26 12.81 -2.72
CA TYR A 194 0.83 12.55 -4.06
C TYR A 194 0.19 13.42 -5.16
N GLY A 195 -1.09 13.78 -5.02
CA GLY A 195 -1.88 14.51 -5.99
C GLY A 195 -1.70 16.04 -6.06
N GLY A 196 -0.72 16.63 -5.36
CA GLY A 196 -0.64 18.05 -5.02
C GLY A 196 -0.48 19.11 -6.15
N ARG A 197 -0.46 18.76 -7.43
CA ARG A 197 -0.60 19.71 -8.55
C ARG A 197 -1.45 19.17 -9.70
N ALA A 198 -1.48 17.85 -9.91
CA ALA A 198 -2.30 17.25 -10.96
C ALA A 198 -3.78 17.18 -10.57
N ALA A 199 -4.07 17.06 -9.27
CA ALA A 199 -5.45 17.05 -8.76
C ALA A 199 -6.12 18.44 -8.83
N SER A 200 -5.36 19.54 -8.68
CA SER A 200 -5.90 20.91 -8.80
C SER A 200 -6.23 21.27 -10.25
N VAL A 201 -5.42 20.82 -11.23
CA VAL A 201 -5.68 21.05 -12.64
C VAL A 201 -6.82 20.18 -13.18
N ARG A 202 -6.95 18.93 -12.69
CA ARG A 202 -8.13 18.11 -13.03
C ARG A 202 -9.41 18.61 -12.39
N ARG A 203 -9.36 19.13 -11.16
CA ARG A 203 -10.54 19.66 -10.46
C ARG A 203 -11.10 20.92 -11.14
N SER A 204 -10.28 21.73 -11.83
CA SER A 204 -10.71 22.92 -12.56
C SER A 204 -11.26 22.65 -13.96
N VAL A 205 -11.00 21.47 -14.54
CA VAL A 205 -11.56 21.05 -15.85
C VAL A 205 -12.75 20.11 -15.70
N GLU A 206 -12.88 19.45 -14.54
CA GLU A 206 -13.92 18.43 -14.24
C GLU A 206 -15.14 19.02 -13.54
N SER A 207 -15.11 20.33 -13.19
CA SER A 207 -16.25 21.01 -12.53
C SER A 207 -17.45 21.31 -13.47
N GLU A 208 -17.38 20.93 -14.74
CA GLU A 208 -18.49 21.09 -15.70
C GLU A 208 -19.14 19.79 -16.17
N ARG A 209 -18.77 18.64 -15.61
CA ARG A 209 -19.50 17.39 -15.86
C ARG A 209 -20.07 16.84 -14.57
N THR A 210 -21.37 16.94 -14.44
CA THR A 210 -22.21 16.29 -13.44
C THR A 210 -21.95 14.78 -13.35
N TYR A 211 -20.99 14.37 -12.48
CA TYR A 211 -20.88 13.01 -11.97
C TYR A 211 -20.68 13.09 -10.46
N ASP A 212 -21.78 13.01 -9.75
CA ASP A 212 -21.87 13.08 -8.29
C ASP A 212 -21.67 11.68 -7.64
N ARG A 213 -20.60 10.97 -8.07
CA ARG A 213 -20.14 9.76 -7.37
C ARG A 213 -18.60 9.72 -7.39
N PRO A 214 -17.96 9.54 -6.22
CA PRO A 214 -16.53 9.26 -6.21
C PRO A 214 -16.26 7.98 -7.01
N MET A 215 -15.37 8.05 -7.98
CA MET A 215 -14.96 6.90 -8.78
C MET A 215 -14.33 5.86 -7.85
N ARG A 216 -14.85 4.63 -7.86
CA ARG A 216 -14.33 3.51 -7.07
C ARG A 216 -12.84 3.29 -7.41
N PRO A 217 -11.93 3.28 -6.44
CA PRO A 217 -10.53 3.01 -6.70
C PRO A 217 -10.36 1.60 -7.26
N SER A 218 -9.56 1.49 -8.31
CA SER A 218 -9.22 0.22 -8.93
C SER A 218 -7.71 -0.03 -8.86
N TYR A 219 -7.32 -1.28 -8.74
CA TYR A 219 -5.96 -1.73 -8.47
C TYR A 219 -5.53 -2.79 -9.49
N ILE A 220 -4.24 -3.05 -9.59
CA ILE A 220 -3.69 -4.12 -10.45
C ILE A 220 -2.85 -5.07 -9.60
N SER A 221 -3.17 -6.36 -9.66
CA SER A 221 -2.36 -7.44 -9.11
C SER A 221 -2.27 -8.60 -10.09
N TYR A 222 -1.08 -9.19 -10.23
CA TYR A 222 -0.82 -10.27 -11.20
C TYR A 222 -1.16 -9.92 -12.66
N GLY A 223 -1.12 -8.62 -13.00
CA GLY A 223 -1.58 -8.12 -14.30
C GLY A 223 -3.09 -8.04 -14.46
N LEU A 224 -3.85 -8.24 -13.39
CA LEU A 224 -5.32 -8.21 -13.36
C LEU A 224 -5.83 -6.96 -12.64
N LEU A 225 -6.79 -6.30 -13.25
CA LEU A 225 -7.50 -5.17 -12.65
C LEU A 225 -8.54 -5.67 -11.64
N TYR A 226 -8.56 -5.08 -10.45
CA TYR A 226 -9.52 -5.42 -9.39
C TYR A 226 -9.93 -4.19 -8.58
N VAL A 227 -11.00 -4.32 -7.81
CA VAL A 227 -11.43 -3.39 -6.76
C VAL A 227 -11.52 -4.14 -5.44
N LEU A 228 -11.49 -3.39 -4.34
CA LEU A 228 -11.86 -3.92 -3.03
C LEU A 228 -13.33 -3.63 -2.78
N ALA A 229 -14.04 -4.61 -2.24
CA ALA A 229 -15.42 -4.42 -1.82
C ALA A 229 -15.47 -3.52 -0.58
N ASP A 230 -16.38 -2.56 -0.58
CA ASP A 230 -16.73 -1.75 0.58
C ASP A 230 -17.83 -2.43 1.40
N GLN A 231 -18.09 -1.92 2.59
CA GLN A 231 -19.20 -2.40 3.43
C GLN A 231 -20.54 -2.34 2.67
N ASN A 232 -21.29 -3.44 2.68
CA ASN A 232 -22.55 -3.62 1.96
C ASN A 232 -22.47 -3.57 0.42
N ASP A 233 -21.30 -3.83 -0.15
CA ASP A 233 -21.19 -4.01 -1.60
C ASP A 233 -21.87 -5.31 -2.06
N THR A 234 -22.30 -5.25 -3.30
CA THR A 234 -22.78 -6.40 -4.08
C THR A 234 -22.15 -6.37 -5.47
N TYR A 235 -22.17 -7.50 -6.18
CA TYR A 235 -21.73 -7.52 -7.57
C TYR A 235 -22.47 -6.53 -8.46
N ASP A 236 -23.78 -6.30 -8.21
CA ASP A 236 -24.58 -5.32 -8.96
C ASP A 236 -24.10 -3.90 -8.72
N ARG A 237 -23.78 -3.55 -7.48
CA ARG A 237 -23.30 -2.22 -7.11
C ARG A 237 -21.92 -1.94 -7.70
N ILE A 238 -20.97 -2.87 -7.51
CA ILE A 238 -19.61 -2.74 -8.08
C ILE A 238 -19.68 -2.69 -9.61
N ALA A 239 -20.52 -3.53 -10.22
CA ALA A 239 -20.71 -3.56 -11.67
C ALA A 239 -21.24 -2.23 -12.22
N ALA A 240 -22.20 -1.61 -11.52
CA ALA A 240 -22.74 -0.29 -11.87
C ALA A 240 -21.66 0.81 -11.78
N ASP A 241 -20.84 0.79 -10.71
CA ASP A 241 -19.74 1.74 -10.52
C ASP A 241 -18.66 1.61 -11.62
N MET A 242 -18.39 0.37 -12.05
CA MET A 242 -17.30 0.06 -13.00
C MET A 242 -17.77 -0.05 -14.45
N GLY A 243 -19.07 0.12 -14.75
CA GLY A 243 -19.60 0.00 -16.11
C GLY A 243 -19.50 -1.42 -16.69
N ILE A 244 -19.53 -2.45 -15.86
CA ILE A 244 -19.41 -3.85 -16.23
C ILE A 244 -20.75 -4.55 -15.93
N SER A 245 -21.12 -5.59 -16.70
CA SER A 245 -22.27 -6.41 -16.34
C SER A 245 -22.01 -7.20 -15.05
N ALA A 246 -22.90 -7.13 -14.07
CA ALA A 246 -22.78 -7.83 -12.79
C ALA A 246 -22.63 -9.36 -12.98
N LYS A 247 -23.37 -9.95 -13.91
CA LYS A 247 -23.23 -11.38 -14.27
C LYS A 247 -21.83 -11.71 -14.81
N LYS A 248 -21.25 -10.79 -15.58
CA LYS A 248 -19.88 -10.94 -16.11
C LYS A 248 -18.86 -10.79 -15.00
N LEU A 249 -19.09 -9.84 -14.09
CA LEU A 249 -18.22 -9.59 -12.94
C LEU A 249 -18.20 -10.80 -11.99
N ALA A 250 -19.37 -11.33 -11.62
CA ALA A 250 -19.46 -12.56 -10.80
C ALA A 250 -18.74 -13.75 -11.46
N LYS A 251 -18.90 -13.92 -12.79
CA LYS A 251 -18.19 -14.95 -13.55
C LYS A 251 -16.66 -14.79 -13.50
N TYR A 252 -16.14 -13.56 -13.52
CA TYR A 252 -14.69 -13.32 -13.41
C TYR A 252 -14.11 -13.73 -12.05
N ASN A 253 -14.99 -13.72 -11.03
CA ASN A 253 -14.63 -14.06 -9.66
C ASN A 253 -15.00 -15.50 -9.27
N ASP A 254 -15.50 -16.31 -10.24
CA ASP A 254 -15.93 -17.70 -10.02
C ASP A 254 -16.98 -17.84 -8.93
N THR A 255 -17.93 -16.89 -8.84
CA THR A 255 -19.00 -16.87 -7.84
C THR A 255 -20.39 -16.79 -8.47
N PRO A 256 -21.44 -17.20 -7.76
CA PRO A 256 -22.82 -16.80 -8.07
C PRO A 256 -22.99 -15.28 -7.98
N LEU A 257 -24.02 -14.74 -8.67
CA LEU A 257 -24.29 -13.29 -8.65
C LEU A 257 -24.68 -12.78 -7.26
N ASP A 258 -25.35 -13.58 -6.48
CA ASP A 258 -25.83 -13.30 -5.12
C ASP A 258 -24.82 -13.69 -4.02
N TYR A 259 -23.59 -13.98 -4.41
CA TYR A 259 -22.51 -14.27 -3.45
C TYR A 259 -22.25 -13.05 -2.55
N PRO A 260 -22.31 -13.21 -1.21
CA PRO A 260 -22.10 -12.10 -0.29
C PRO A 260 -20.65 -11.64 -0.32
N LEU A 261 -20.44 -10.33 -0.48
CA LEU A 261 -19.13 -9.70 -0.39
C LEU A 261 -18.93 -9.11 1.00
N ASN A 262 -17.73 -9.31 1.55
CA ASN A 262 -17.29 -8.65 2.77
C ASN A 262 -16.40 -7.45 2.44
N GLU A 263 -16.32 -6.49 3.35
CA GLU A 263 -15.41 -5.36 3.23
C GLU A 263 -13.95 -5.89 3.08
N GLY A 264 -13.27 -5.39 2.05
CA GLY A 264 -11.90 -5.79 1.71
C GLY A 264 -11.77 -6.99 0.77
N ASP A 265 -12.89 -7.63 0.38
CA ASP A 265 -12.82 -8.72 -0.61
C ASP A 265 -12.30 -8.19 -1.96
N VAL A 266 -11.38 -8.96 -2.56
CA VAL A 266 -10.86 -8.67 -3.90
C VAL A 266 -11.89 -9.05 -4.94
N VAL A 267 -12.29 -8.09 -5.79
CA VAL A 267 -13.23 -8.32 -6.90
C VAL A 267 -12.54 -8.00 -8.21
N TYR A 268 -12.15 -9.01 -8.96
CA TYR A 268 -11.50 -8.86 -10.26
C TYR A 268 -12.46 -8.32 -11.32
N LEU A 269 -12.02 -7.31 -12.06
CA LEU A 269 -12.79 -6.65 -13.12
C LEU A 269 -12.60 -7.31 -14.49
N GLU A 270 -11.75 -8.30 -14.55
CA GLU A 270 -11.39 -9.06 -15.76
C GLU A 270 -11.18 -10.56 -15.43
N PRO A 271 -11.15 -11.44 -16.46
CA PRO A 271 -10.98 -12.85 -16.20
C PRO A 271 -9.64 -13.15 -15.52
N LYS A 272 -9.67 -13.93 -14.44
CA LYS A 272 -8.46 -14.42 -13.77
C LYS A 272 -7.58 -15.26 -14.70
N ASN A 273 -6.31 -15.39 -14.35
CA ASN A 273 -5.31 -16.14 -15.11
C ASN A 273 -5.57 -17.66 -15.05
N LYS A 274 -4.93 -18.42 -15.95
CA LYS A 274 -4.98 -19.88 -15.93
C LYS A 274 -4.06 -20.48 -14.87
N GLU A 275 -3.02 -19.76 -14.48
CA GLU A 275 -2.01 -20.14 -13.51
C GLU A 275 -1.52 -18.90 -12.75
N ALA A 276 -0.91 -19.11 -11.58
CA ALA A 276 -0.31 -18.02 -10.81
C ALA A 276 0.88 -17.40 -11.55
N SER A 277 1.23 -16.19 -11.14
CA SER A 277 2.49 -15.58 -11.52
C SER A 277 3.66 -16.56 -11.28
N ALA A 278 4.68 -16.53 -12.14
CA ALA A 278 5.87 -17.38 -12.07
C ALA A 278 6.57 -17.42 -10.69
N ARG A 279 6.24 -16.47 -9.86
CA ARG A 279 6.67 -16.30 -8.48
C ARG A 279 6.11 -17.35 -7.52
N TYR A 280 4.90 -17.87 -7.80
CA TYR A 280 4.16 -18.76 -6.94
C TYR A 280 3.92 -20.08 -7.65
N SER A 281 4.79 -21.07 -7.42
CA SER A 281 4.65 -22.40 -8.02
C SER A 281 3.71 -23.29 -7.20
N THR A 282 3.74 -23.15 -5.89
CA THR A 282 2.94 -23.94 -4.96
C THR A 282 2.45 -23.10 -3.77
N TYR A 283 1.42 -23.60 -3.09
CA TYR A 283 0.90 -23.06 -1.84
C TYR A 283 0.60 -24.17 -0.87
N THR A 284 1.02 -24.02 0.39
CA THR A 284 0.63 -24.92 1.48
C THR A 284 -0.63 -24.38 2.15
N VAL A 285 -1.69 -25.18 2.11
CA VAL A 285 -3.00 -24.85 2.65
C VAL A 285 -2.92 -24.62 4.16
N ARG A 286 -3.63 -23.61 4.65
CA ARG A 286 -3.74 -23.25 6.06
C ARG A 286 -5.14 -23.52 6.55
N VAL A 287 -5.29 -23.60 7.86
CA VAL A 287 -6.62 -23.71 8.51
C VAL A 287 -7.55 -22.60 8.00
N GLY A 288 -8.72 -23.00 7.50
CA GLY A 288 -9.76 -22.10 7.01
C GLY A 288 -9.61 -21.68 5.54
N ASP A 289 -8.54 -22.05 4.84
CA ASP A 289 -8.42 -21.76 3.41
C ASP A 289 -9.40 -22.63 2.59
N SER A 290 -10.03 -22.04 1.59
CA SER A 290 -10.81 -22.75 0.57
C SER A 290 -10.13 -22.63 -0.79
N MET A 291 -10.47 -23.55 -1.74
CA MET A 291 -10.00 -23.47 -3.12
C MET A 291 -10.37 -22.12 -3.77
N HIS A 292 -11.55 -21.57 -3.47
CA HIS A 292 -11.98 -20.28 -3.96
C HIS A 292 -11.12 -19.14 -3.42
N GLU A 293 -10.87 -19.08 -2.10
CA GLU A 293 -10.01 -18.04 -1.50
C GLU A 293 -8.58 -18.10 -2.02
N ILE A 294 -8.02 -19.31 -2.19
CA ILE A 294 -6.69 -19.49 -2.78
C ILE A 294 -6.71 -19.00 -4.25
N SER A 295 -7.76 -19.30 -5.01
CA SER A 295 -7.92 -18.83 -6.40
C SER A 295 -8.00 -17.29 -6.47
N GLN A 296 -8.73 -16.65 -5.56
CA GLN A 296 -8.82 -15.19 -5.45
C GLN A 296 -7.47 -14.57 -5.06
N ARG A 297 -6.81 -15.15 -4.07
CA ARG A 297 -5.50 -14.68 -3.54
C ARG A 297 -4.40 -14.64 -4.60
N TYR A 298 -4.39 -15.58 -5.54
CA TYR A 298 -3.35 -15.71 -6.57
C TYR A 298 -3.81 -15.31 -7.98
N GLY A 299 -5.04 -14.82 -8.14
CA GLY A 299 -5.59 -14.40 -9.42
C GLY A 299 -5.73 -15.55 -10.42
N ILE A 300 -5.99 -16.79 -9.95
CA ILE A 300 -6.15 -17.99 -10.78
C ILE A 300 -7.63 -18.29 -10.90
N ARG A 301 -8.10 -18.70 -12.09
CA ARG A 301 -9.47 -19.22 -12.25
C ARG A 301 -9.63 -20.49 -11.41
N LEU A 302 -10.76 -20.59 -10.72
CA LEU A 302 -11.03 -21.71 -9.81
C LEU A 302 -10.99 -23.06 -10.53
N ASP A 303 -11.57 -23.14 -11.73
CA ASP A 303 -11.55 -24.36 -12.58
C ASP A 303 -10.12 -24.77 -12.96
N GLN A 304 -9.23 -23.81 -13.16
CA GLN A 304 -7.84 -24.10 -13.49
C GLN A 304 -7.05 -24.54 -12.25
N LEU A 305 -7.33 -23.95 -11.08
CA LEU A 305 -6.68 -24.38 -9.84
C LEU A 305 -7.01 -25.84 -9.52
N TYR A 306 -8.26 -26.26 -9.71
CA TYR A 306 -8.64 -27.68 -9.59
C TYR A 306 -7.88 -28.56 -10.58
N LYS A 307 -7.84 -28.17 -11.87
CA LYS A 307 -7.13 -28.91 -12.92
C LYS A 307 -5.63 -29.07 -12.66
N LEU A 308 -4.96 -27.98 -12.22
CA LEU A 308 -3.53 -28.00 -11.90
C LEU A 308 -3.20 -29.02 -10.82
N ASN A 309 -4.17 -29.35 -9.95
CA ASN A 309 -4.00 -30.27 -8.83
C ASN A 309 -4.64 -31.65 -9.07
N ASN A 310 -5.16 -31.91 -10.25
CA ASN A 310 -5.90 -33.14 -10.58
C ASN A 310 -7.05 -33.39 -9.57
N LYS A 311 -7.77 -32.34 -9.19
CA LYS A 311 -8.90 -32.34 -8.27
C LYS A 311 -10.17 -31.95 -9.02
N ASP A 312 -11.30 -32.43 -8.52
CA ASP A 312 -12.65 -32.03 -8.95
C ASP A 312 -13.24 -30.94 -8.05
N ALA A 313 -14.44 -30.49 -8.38
CA ALA A 313 -15.10 -29.42 -7.64
C ALA A 313 -15.54 -29.81 -6.21
N ASP A 314 -15.60 -31.11 -5.91
CA ASP A 314 -15.99 -31.62 -4.59
C ASP A 314 -14.81 -31.71 -3.61
N TYR A 315 -13.57 -31.47 -4.12
CA TYR A 315 -12.40 -31.47 -3.27
C TYR A 315 -12.39 -30.25 -2.33
N ALA A 316 -12.33 -30.52 -1.02
CA ALA A 316 -12.07 -29.53 0.02
C ALA A 316 -10.59 -29.65 0.46
N PRO A 317 -9.80 -28.55 0.42
CA PRO A 317 -8.40 -28.62 0.81
C PRO A 317 -8.28 -28.73 2.33
N GLU A 318 -7.32 -29.54 2.82
CA GLU A 318 -7.01 -29.72 4.21
C GLU A 318 -5.71 -28.97 4.59
N GLU A 319 -5.57 -28.60 5.85
CA GLU A 319 -4.35 -27.96 6.35
C GLU A 319 -3.13 -28.84 6.05
N GLY A 320 -2.10 -28.23 5.47
CA GLY A 320 -0.86 -28.92 5.11
C GLY A 320 -0.84 -29.46 3.68
N ASP A 321 -1.97 -29.50 2.98
CA ASP A 321 -1.99 -29.84 1.55
C ASP A 321 -1.11 -28.89 0.75
N VAL A 322 -0.35 -29.42 -0.19
CA VAL A 322 0.48 -28.61 -1.09
C VAL A 322 -0.18 -28.54 -2.45
N LEU A 323 -0.75 -27.39 -2.77
CA LEU A 323 -1.40 -27.13 -4.05
C LEU A 323 -0.42 -26.54 -5.06
N ARG A 324 -0.45 -27.06 -6.28
CA ARG A 324 0.19 -26.44 -7.45
C ARG A 324 -0.61 -25.23 -7.89
N LEU A 325 0.08 -24.11 -8.12
CA LEU A 325 -0.52 -22.86 -8.59
C LEU A 325 -0.18 -22.58 -10.07
N ARG A 326 0.74 -23.38 -10.64
CA ARG A 326 1.09 -23.35 -12.07
C ARG A 326 1.69 -24.66 -12.52
#